data_57d1fe5dd590f23f0f541e017c5fcbbe
#
_entry.id   57d1fe5dd590f23f0f541e017c5fcbbe
#
_cell.length_a   1.000
_cell.length_b   1.000
_cell.length_c   1.000
_cell.angle_alpha   90.00
_cell.angle_beta   90.00
_cell.angle_gamma   90.00
#
_symmetry.space_group_name_H-M   'P 1'
#
loop_
_entity.id
_entity.type
_entity.pdbx_description
1 polymer ?
#
loop_
_entity_poly.entity_id
_entity_poly.type
_entity_poly.pdbx_seq_one_letter_code
_entity_poly.pdbx_strand_id
1 'polypeptide(L)'
;KLCFERMCCGSMSLNVFLELVEIKAKTASVAPFLLGMCFSAYYYHHLNWTLALVFFVAMFLFNMVVDMLDNYSDYYHADNKAYQQSTNIIGRENISPKLVLGLMISFTLISALLGIWLVIQAGLPVLWMGIFCFAIGYLYSSGPKPISGLPLGEFASGFTMGFMIVLLSVYLNTYQVFSWSWLSLGRVFLLALADELWISNLMLANN
;
A
#
# COMPACT_ATOMS: atom_id res chain seq x y z
N LYS A 1 44.96 -8.51 -3.83
CA LYS A 1 44.67 -8.43 -2.35
C LYS A 1 43.57 -7.43 -1.99
N LEU A 2 42.78 -6.92 -2.96
CA LEU A 2 41.77 -5.88 -2.78
C LEU A 2 40.35 -6.33 -3.16
N CYS A 3 40.13 -7.63 -3.35
CA CYS A 3 38.84 -8.17 -3.82
C CYS A 3 38.13 -9.06 -2.78
N PHE A 4 38.59 -9.14 -1.53
CA PHE A 4 38.07 -10.07 -0.54
C PHE A 4 37.34 -9.39 0.64
N GLU A 5 37.33 -8.07 0.70
CA GLU A 5 36.74 -7.32 1.83
C GLU A 5 35.31 -6.77 1.61
N ARG A 6 34.64 -7.08 0.47
CA ARG A 6 33.27 -6.64 0.21
C ARG A 6 32.22 -7.76 0.30
N MET A 7 32.49 -8.80 1.01
CA MET A 7 31.51 -9.85 1.32
C MET A 7 31.05 -9.78 2.79
N CYS A 8 31.16 -8.60 3.40
CA CYS A 8 30.43 -8.33 4.63
C CYS A 8 29.00 -7.97 4.27
N CYS A 9 28.06 -8.78 4.71
CA CYS A 9 26.62 -8.60 4.74
C CYS A 9 26.31 -7.11 5.05
N GLY A 10 26.06 -6.31 4.00
CA GLY A 10 25.74 -4.89 4.15
C GLY A 10 24.44 -4.78 4.90
N SER A 11 24.50 -4.44 6.17
CA SER A 11 23.31 -4.06 6.95
C SER A 11 22.72 -2.85 6.22
N MET A 12 21.55 -3.01 5.61
CA MET A 12 20.81 -1.91 5.01
C MET A 12 20.58 -0.84 6.08
N SER A 13 21.07 0.39 5.84
CA SER A 13 20.85 1.48 6.80
C SER A 13 19.37 1.84 6.87
N LEU A 14 18.93 2.38 8.00
CA LEU A 14 17.54 2.81 8.17
C LEU A 14 17.13 3.80 7.08
N ASN A 15 17.99 4.75 6.72
CA ASN A 15 17.69 5.74 5.69
C ASN A 15 17.47 5.09 4.31
N VAL A 16 18.29 4.11 3.96
CA VAL A 16 18.17 3.34 2.70
C VAL A 16 16.89 2.51 2.71
N PHE A 17 16.53 1.91 3.84
CA PHE A 17 15.25 1.21 3.96
C PHE A 17 14.04 2.15 3.80
N LEU A 18 14.05 3.30 4.46
CA LEU A 18 12.97 4.30 4.36
C LEU A 18 12.83 4.86 2.94
N GLU A 19 13.93 4.97 2.21
CA GLU A 19 13.91 5.36 0.80
C GLU A 19 13.38 4.22 -0.08
N LEU A 20 13.80 2.97 0.16
CA LEU A 20 13.33 1.79 -0.59
C LEU A 20 11.80 1.59 -0.49
N VAL A 21 11.22 1.91 0.65
CA VAL A 21 9.77 1.81 0.87
C VAL A 21 9.04 3.14 0.63
N GLU A 22 9.71 4.13 0.09
CA GLU A 22 9.16 5.45 -0.25
C GLU A 22 8.35 6.08 0.90
N ILE A 23 8.93 6.17 2.09
CA ILE A 23 8.21 6.59 3.31
C ILE A 23 7.48 7.92 3.15
N LYS A 24 7.97 8.83 2.30
CA LYS A 24 7.34 10.13 2.03
C LYS A 24 6.01 9.98 1.29
N ALA A 25 5.90 8.99 0.40
CA ALA A 25 4.68 8.71 -0.36
C ALA A 25 3.57 8.06 0.49
N LYS A 26 3.90 7.56 1.71
CA LYS A 26 2.92 6.92 2.61
C LYS A 26 1.80 7.85 3.08
N THR A 27 1.96 9.15 2.94
CA THR A 27 0.89 10.13 3.20
C THR A 27 -0.36 9.81 2.38
N ALA A 28 -0.19 9.31 1.15
CA ALA A 28 -1.28 8.91 0.26
C ALA A 28 -2.14 7.75 0.78
N SER A 29 -1.66 6.95 1.73
CA SER A 29 -2.44 5.88 2.37
C SER A 29 -2.83 6.21 3.82
N VAL A 30 -2.00 6.97 4.53
CA VAL A 30 -2.26 7.36 5.92
C VAL A 30 -3.39 8.39 6.00
N ALA A 31 -3.43 9.37 5.10
CA ALA A 31 -4.47 10.40 5.10
C ALA A 31 -5.88 9.81 4.86
N PRO A 32 -6.13 8.93 3.85
CA PRO A 32 -7.41 8.25 3.68
C PRO A 32 -7.82 7.40 4.89
N PHE A 33 -6.87 6.70 5.50
CA PHE A 33 -7.14 5.96 6.73
C PHE A 33 -7.65 6.88 7.84
N LEU A 34 -6.94 7.99 8.10
CA LEU A 34 -7.35 8.97 9.12
C LEU A 34 -8.69 9.62 8.79
N LEU A 35 -8.96 9.91 7.51
CA LEU A 35 -10.24 10.44 7.05
C LEU A 35 -11.39 9.48 7.39
N GLY A 36 -11.22 8.18 7.10
CA GLY A 36 -12.20 7.15 7.46
C GLY A 36 -12.42 7.03 8.96
N MET A 37 -11.35 7.13 9.76
CA MET A 37 -11.41 7.15 11.23
C MET A 37 -12.18 8.39 11.74
N CYS A 38 -11.84 9.59 11.27
CA CYS A 38 -12.50 10.83 11.65
C CYS A 38 -13.98 10.80 11.27
N PHE A 39 -14.32 10.31 10.08
CA PHE A 39 -15.70 10.18 9.63
C PHE A 39 -16.49 9.21 10.54
N SER A 40 -15.91 8.06 10.88
CA SER A 40 -16.52 7.08 11.78
C SER A 40 -16.77 7.67 13.16
N ALA A 41 -15.80 8.40 13.71
CA ALA A 41 -15.93 9.06 15.01
C ALA A 41 -16.99 10.16 15.00
N TYR A 42 -16.98 11.01 13.96
CA TYR A 42 -17.86 12.16 13.87
C TYR A 42 -19.31 11.77 13.53
N TYR A 43 -19.48 10.91 12.50
CA TYR A 43 -20.78 10.62 11.94
C TYR A 43 -21.49 9.46 12.65
N TYR A 44 -20.74 8.40 12.97
CA TYR A 44 -21.30 7.20 13.61
C TYR A 44 -21.06 7.16 15.12
N HIS A 45 -20.27 8.08 15.68
CA HIS A 45 -19.90 8.14 17.09
C HIS A 45 -19.32 6.82 17.61
N HIS A 46 -18.65 6.06 16.72
CA HIS A 46 -18.11 4.76 17.06
C HIS A 46 -16.72 4.55 16.44
N LEU A 47 -15.79 4.03 17.25
CA LEU A 47 -14.45 3.61 16.82
C LEU A 47 -14.10 2.26 17.41
N ASN A 48 -13.68 1.35 16.57
CA ASN A 48 -13.09 0.07 16.97
C ASN A 48 -11.56 0.14 16.82
N TRP A 49 -10.90 0.58 17.88
CA TRP A 49 -9.43 0.80 17.87
C TRP A 49 -8.65 -0.46 17.53
N THR A 50 -9.09 -1.64 17.97
CA THR A 50 -8.40 -2.90 17.69
C THR A 50 -8.41 -3.21 16.20
N LEU A 51 -9.57 -3.18 15.56
CA LEU A 51 -9.69 -3.44 14.13
C LEU A 51 -9.00 -2.36 13.30
N ALA A 52 -9.14 -1.10 13.71
CA ALA A 52 -8.48 0.01 13.04
C ALA A 52 -6.95 -0.12 13.08
N LEU A 53 -6.37 -0.45 14.24
CA LEU A 53 -4.93 -0.62 14.37
C LEU A 53 -4.40 -1.81 13.55
N VAL A 54 -5.08 -2.95 13.60
CA VAL A 54 -4.69 -4.14 12.81
C VAL A 54 -4.80 -3.84 11.31
N PHE A 55 -5.86 -3.16 10.89
CA PHE A 55 -6.01 -2.72 9.50
C PHE A 55 -4.91 -1.75 9.09
N PHE A 56 -4.60 -0.75 9.91
CA PHE A 56 -3.52 0.19 9.65
C PHE A 56 -2.19 -0.51 9.43
N VAL A 57 -1.81 -1.45 10.31
CA VAL A 57 -0.56 -2.20 10.18
C VAL A 57 -0.57 -3.06 8.92
N ALA A 58 -1.66 -3.79 8.64
CA ALA A 58 -1.76 -4.63 7.45
C ALA A 58 -1.65 -3.80 6.15
N MET A 59 -2.40 -2.70 6.08
CA MET A 59 -2.38 -1.76 4.95
C MET A 59 -1.00 -1.14 4.75
N PHE A 60 -0.37 -0.67 5.84
CA PHE A 60 0.91 0.01 5.78
C PHE A 60 2.03 -0.93 5.34
N LEU A 61 2.06 -2.16 5.84
CA LEU A 61 3.01 -3.18 5.42
C LEU A 61 2.82 -3.55 3.94
N PHE A 62 1.58 -3.73 3.50
CA PHE A 62 1.32 -4.06 2.10
C PHE A 62 1.66 -2.89 1.16
N ASN A 63 1.42 -1.66 1.58
CA ASN A 63 1.83 -0.48 0.82
C ASN A 63 3.37 -0.41 0.67
N MET A 64 4.14 -0.79 1.71
CA MET A 64 5.59 -0.92 1.59
C MET A 64 6.00 -2.02 0.59
N VAL A 65 5.24 -3.13 0.53
CA VAL A 65 5.50 -4.20 -0.45
C VAL A 65 5.35 -3.68 -1.87
N VAL A 66 4.31 -2.89 -2.15
CA VAL A 66 4.05 -2.35 -3.50
C VAL A 66 5.21 -1.46 -3.95
N ASP A 67 5.73 -0.57 -3.09
CA ASP A 67 6.88 0.28 -3.46
C ASP A 67 8.18 -0.53 -3.62
N MET A 68 8.42 -1.51 -2.75
CA MET A 68 9.56 -2.41 -2.93
C MET A 68 9.46 -3.21 -4.23
N LEU A 69 8.25 -3.61 -4.62
CA LEU A 69 7.98 -4.34 -5.85
C LEU A 69 8.22 -3.45 -7.08
N ASP A 70 7.84 -2.18 -7.00
CA ASP A 70 8.08 -1.19 -8.05
C ASP A 70 9.59 -0.97 -8.26
N ASN A 71 10.32 -0.65 -7.21
CA ASN A 71 11.78 -0.52 -7.25
C ASN A 71 12.47 -1.81 -7.74
N TYR A 72 11.96 -2.98 -7.34
CA TYR A 72 12.49 -4.27 -7.77
C TYR A 72 12.21 -4.56 -9.25
N SER A 73 10.99 -4.28 -9.72
CA SER A 73 10.60 -4.43 -11.11
C SER A 73 11.44 -3.52 -12.01
N ASP A 74 11.57 -2.25 -11.64
CA ASP A 74 12.39 -1.27 -12.35
C ASP A 74 13.85 -1.68 -12.42
N TYR A 75 14.40 -2.25 -11.35
CA TYR A 75 15.77 -2.75 -11.34
C TYR A 75 16.01 -3.83 -12.40
N TYR A 76 15.06 -4.76 -12.58
CA TYR A 76 15.22 -5.87 -13.52
C TYR A 76 14.80 -5.55 -14.95
N HIS A 77 13.90 -4.59 -15.17
CA HIS A 77 13.40 -4.22 -16.50
C HIS A 77 14.07 -2.96 -17.09
N ALA A 78 15.03 -2.38 -16.36
CA ALA A 78 15.76 -1.22 -16.85
C ALA A 78 16.60 -1.56 -18.10
N ASP A 79 16.22 -1.02 -19.25
CA ASP A 79 16.98 -1.12 -20.51
C ASP A 79 18.34 -0.41 -20.43
N ASN A 80 18.46 0.58 -19.55
CA ASN A 80 19.66 1.40 -19.39
C ASN A 80 20.40 1.03 -18.11
N LYS A 81 21.62 0.48 -18.28
CA LYS A 81 22.52 0.16 -17.16
C LYS A 81 22.89 1.36 -16.30
N ALA A 82 22.92 2.56 -16.86
CA ALA A 82 23.17 3.78 -16.10
C ALA A 82 22.02 4.08 -15.14
N TYR A 83 20.76 3.94 -15.58
CA TYR A 83 19.59 4.06 -14.71
C TYR A 83 19.63 3.02 -13.58
N GLN A 84 19.89 1.75 -13.93
CA GLN A 84 19.96 0.67 -12.95
C GLN A 84 20.99 0.93 -11.84
N GLN A 85 22.14 1.50 -12.17
CA GLN A 85 23.26 1.68 -11.23
C GLN A 85 23.27 3.03 -10.52
N SER A 86 22.70 4.07 -11.12
CA SER A 86 22.77 5.43 -10.56
C SER A 86 21.45 5.97 -10.00
N THR A 87 20.31 5.54 -10.54
CA THR A 87 19.01 6.08 -10.20
C THR A 87 18.20 5.13 -9.31
N ASN A 88 18.11 3.85 -9.72
CA ASN A 88 17.38 2.87 -8.93
C ASN A 88 18.10 2.59 -7.60
N ILE A 89 17.36 2.64 -6.49
CA ILE A 89 17.94 2.52 -5.14
C ILE A 89 18.65 1.19 -4.91
N ILE A 90 18.15 0.09 -5.49
CA ILE A 90 18.73 -1.25 -5.33
C ILE A 90 20.13 -1.27 -5.92
N GLY A 91 20.31 -0.71 -7.11
CA GLY A 91 21.61 -0.64 -7.78
C GLY A 91 22.53 0.42 -7.18
N ARG A 92 22.01 1.62 -6.90
CA ARG A 92 22.77 2.74 -6.34
C ARG A 92 23.41 2.40 -4.99
N GLU A 93 22.63 1.79 -4.11
CA GLU A 93 23.07 1.42 -2.75
C GLU A 93 23.63 0.00 -2.68
N ASN A 94 23.75 -0.70 -3.82
CA ASN A 94 24.21 -2.09 -3.91
C ASN A 94 23.44 -3.05 -2.97
N ILE A 95 22.11 -2.86 -2.85
CA ILE A 95 21.25 -3.72 -2.03
C ILE A 95 21.15 -5.10 -2.70
N SER A 96 21.23 -6.16 -1.90
CA SER A 96 20.99 -7.50 -2.43
C SER A 96 19.51 -7.65 -2.86
N PRO A 97 19.22 -7.96 -4.15
CA PRO A 97 17.85 -8.19 -4.59
C PRO A 97 17.16 -9.35 -3.84
N LYS A 98 17.94 -10.33 -3.36
CA LYS A 98 17.42 -11.43 -2.53
C LYS A 98 16.91 -10.94 -1.18
N LEU A 99 17.56 -9.93 -0.59
CA LEU A 99 17.12 -9.31 0.65
C LEU A 99 15.79 -8.57 0.43
N VAL A 100 15.68 -7.78 -0.64
CA VAL A 100 14.44 -7.07 -1.00
C VAL A 100 13.29 -8.07 -1.21
N LEU A 101 13.54 -9.14 -1.97
CA LEU A 101 12.54 -10.20 -2.18
C LEU A 101 12.12 -10.85 -0.84
N GLY A 102 13.06 -11.14 0.04
CA GLY A 102 12.79 -11.71 1.36
C GLY A 102 11.91 -10.77 2.23
N LEU A 103 12.19 -9.47 2.20
CA LEU A 103 11.37 -8.47 2.89
C LEU A 103 9.96 -8.39 2.29
N MET A 104 9.83 -8.35 0.96
CA MET A 104 8.53 -8.35 0.28
C MET A 104 7.68 -9.56 0.67
N ILE A 105 8.26 -10.77 0.62
CA ILE A 105 7.56 -11.99 1.00
C ILE A 105 7.13 -11.94 2.47
N SER A 106 8.03 -11.54 3.37
CA SER A 106 7.74 -11.45 4.81
C SER A 106 6.62 -10.46 5.10
N PHE A 107 6.67 -9.26 4.53
CA PHE A 107 5.64 -8.23 4.74
C PHE A 107 4.31 -8.61 4.12
N THR A 108 4.32 -9.26 2.94
CA THR A 108 3.11 -9.81 2.32
C THR A 108 2.45 -10.85 3.21
N LEU A 109 3.23 -11.80 3.73
CA LEU A 109 2.69 -12.85 4.61
C LEU A 109 2.11 -12.27 5.89
N ILE A 110 2.81 -11.33 6.54
CA ILE A 110 2.30 -10.67 7.76
C ILE A 110 1.02 -9.89 7.45
N SER A 111 1.01 -9.09 6.38
CA SER A 111 -0.18 -8.35 5.96
C SER A 111 -1.35 -9.26 5.62
N ALA A 112 -1.11 -10.37 4.94
CA ALA A 112 -2.15 -11.36 4.61
C ALA A 112 -2.71 -12.04 5.86
N LEU A 113 -1.87 -12.42 6.82
CA LEU A 113 -2.31 -13.01 8.09
C LEU A 113 -3.16 -12.04 8.91
N LEU A 114 -2.76 -10.76 8.99
CA LEU A 114 -3.55 -9.71 9.62
C LEU A 114 -4.88 -9.48 8.87
N GLY A 115 -4.86 -9.52 7.54
CA GLY A 115 -6.05 -9.44 6.69
C GLY A 115 -7.01 -10.60 6.93
N ILE A 116 -6.52 -11.84 7.02
CA ILE A 116 -7.33 -13.02 7.35
C ILE A 116 -7.96 -12.86 8.75
N TRP A 117 -7.20 -12.37 9.71
CA TRP A 117 -7.74 -12.11 11.05
C TRP A 117 -8.87 -11.08 11.00
N LEU A 118 -8.73 -10.00 10.22
CA LEU A 118 -9.79 -9.01 10.01
C LEU A 118 -11.04 -9.62 9.35
N VAL A 119 -10.86 -10.54 8.40
CA VAL A 119 -11.97 -11.28 7.77
C VAL A 119 -12.73 -12.14 8.79
N ILE A 120 -12.01 -12.81 9.68
CA ILE A 120 -12.63 -13.61 10.76
C ILE A 120 -13.47 -12.72 11.68
N GLN A 121 -13.02 -11.50 11.95
CA GLN A 121 -13.73 -10.56 12.84
C GLN A 121 -14.90 -9.85 12.14
N ALA A 122 -14.71 -9.37 10.90
CA ALA A 122 -15.62 -8.45 10.22
C ALA A 122 -16.33 -9.04 8.98
N GLY A 123 -16.02 -10.28 8.63
CA GLY A 123 -16.74 -11.05 7.61
C GLY A 123 -16.26 -10.89 6.18
N LEU A 124 -17.02 -11.52 5.26
CA LEU A 124 -16.69 -11.65 3.84
C LEU A 124 -16.48 -10.32 3.06
N PRO A 125 -17.14 -9.20 3.37
CA PRO A 125 -16.86 -7.95 2.66
C PRO A 125 -15.38 -7.54 2.73
N VAL A 126 -14.73 -7.74 3.89
CA VAL A 126 -13.30 -7.46 4.06
C VAL A 126 -12.44 -8.37 3.19
N LEU A 127 -12.84 -9.63 3.03
CA LEU A 127 -12.13 -10.59 2.17
C LEU A 127 -12.10 -10.11 0.71
N TRP A 128 -13.26 -9.78 0.15
CA TRP A 128 -13.35 -9.35 -1.24
C TRP A 128 -12.60 -8.04 -1.50
N MET A 129 -12.78 -7.06 -0.61
CA MET A 129 -12.05 -5.80 -0.69
C MET A 129 -10.54 -6.01 -0.55
N GLY A 130 -10.12 -6.88 0.37
CA GLY A 130 -8.71 -7.24 0.57
C GLY A 130 -8.10 -7.92 -0.66
N ILE A 131 -8.76 -8.96 -1.20
CA ILE A 131 -8.29 -9.65 -2.42
C ILE A 131 -8.14 -8.65 -3.57
N PHE A 132 -9.12 -7.77 -3.75
CA PHE A 132 -9.07 -6.73 -4.78
C PHE A 132 -7.86 -5.81 -4.61
N CYS A 133 -7.63 -5.28 -3.40
CA CYS A 133 -6.49 -4.41 -3.12
C CYS A 133 -5.15 -5.12 -3.33
N PHE A 134 -5.02 -6.37 -2.88
CA PHE A 134 -3.81 -7.16 -3.10
C PHE A 134 -3.56 -7.41 -4.59
N ALA A 135 -4.59 -7.77 -5.35
CA ALA A 135 -4.48 -8.00 -6.79
C ALA A 135 -4.03 -6.73 -7.53
N ILE A 136 -4.68 -5.59 -7.28
CA ILE A 136 -4.29 -4.32 -7.90
C ILE A 136 -2.88 -3.92 -7.47
N GLY A 137 -2.51 -4.02 -6.19
CA GLY A 137 -1.17 -3.68 -5.71
C GLY A 137 -0.06 -4.48 -6.41
N TYR A 138 -0.26 -5.78 -6.60
CA TYR A 138 0.70 -6.59 -7.36
C TYR A 138 0.71 -6.27 -8.85
N LEU A 139 -0.44 -6.10 -9.49
CA LEU A 139 -0.54 -5.78 -10.91
C LEU A 139 -0.08 -4.35 -11.22
N TYR A 140 -0.07 -3.48 -10.22
CA TYR A 140 0.38 -2.09 -10.37
C TYR A 140 1.84 -2.02 -10.79
N SER A 141 2.73 -2.77 -10.13
CA SER A 141 4.17 -2.73 -10.35
C SER A 141 4.74 -3.97 -11.01
N SER A 142 3.93 -5.02 -11.28
CA SER A 142 4.42 -6.29 -11.83
C SER A 142 3.62 -6.76 -13.04
N GLY A 143 4.28 -7.61 -13.85
CA GLY A 143 3.70 -8.20 -15.06
C GLY A 143 4.28 -7.64 -16.35
N PRO A 144 3.84 -8.15 -17.50
CA PRO A 144 4.38 -7.76 -18.82
C PRO A 144 4.02 -6.32 -19.23
N LYS A 145 2.98 -5.75 -18.60
CA LYS A 145 2.54 -4.35 -18.74
C LYS A 145 2.01 -3.89 -17.39
N PRO A 146 2.86 -3.36 -16.51
CA PRO A 146 2.43 -2.89 -15.20
C PRO A 146 1.42 -1.74 -15.36
N ILE A 147 0.44 -1.68 -14.46
CA ILE A 147 -0.61 -0.66 -14.48
C ILE A 147 0.00 0.74 -14.30
N SER A 148 1.10 0.86 -13.55
CA SER A 148 1.84 2.11 -13.35
C SER A 148 2.29 2.77 -14.65
N GLY A 149 2.60 1.99 -15.68
CA GLY A 149 2.96 2.49 -17.01
C GLY A 149 1.76 2.77 -17.95
N LEU A 150 0.53 2.63 -17.49
CA LEU A 150 -0.68 2.86 -18.27
C LEU A 150 -1.37 4.18 -17.85
N PRO A 151 -2.16 4.81 -18.74
CA PRO A 151 -2.94 6.02 -18.41
C PRO A 151 -3.95 5.82 -17.25
N LEU A 152 -4.23 4.57 -16.90
CA LEU A 152 -5.12 4.20 -15.78
C LEU A 152 -4.36 4.00 -14.45
N GLY A 153 -3.03 4.20 -14.43
CA GLY A 153 -2.21 3.99 -13.24
C GLY A 153 -2.63 4.88 -12.09
N GLU A 154 -2.78 6.17 -12.33
CA GLU A 154 -3.19 7.15 -11.32
C GLU A 154 -4.59 6.85 -10.78
N PHE A 155 -5.52 6.48 -11.66
CA PHE A 155 -6.87 6.07 -11.25
C PHE A 155 -6.83 4.81 -10.38
N ALA A 156 -6.08 3.78 -10.78
CA ALA A 156 -5.96 2.53 -10.02
C ALA A 156 -5.32 2.79 -8.63
N SER A 157 -4.31 3.64 -8.56
CA SER A 157 -3.68 4.08 -7.32
C SER A 157 -4.66 4.86 -6.44
N GLY A 158 -5.33 5.87 -6.99
CA GLY A 158 -6.34 6.65 -6.28
C GLY A 158 -7.50 5.80 -5.77
N PHE A 159 -7.98 4.87 -6.59
CA PHE A 159 -9.05 3.97 -6.20
C PHE A 159 -8.65 3.02 -5.05
N THR A 160 -7.45 2.46 -5.08
CA THR A 160 -7.00 1.56 -4.01
C THR A 160 -6.58 2.32 -2.76
N MET A 161 -5.82 3.39 -2.88
CA MET A 161 -5.31 4.16 -1.74
C MET A 161 -6.35 5.14 -1.18
N GLY A 162 -7.10 5.83 -2.03
CA GLY A 162 -8.16 6.74 -1.60
C GLY A 162 -9.43 5.97 -1.25
N PHE A 163 -10.16 5.52 -2.26
CA PHE A 163 -11.49 4.94 -2.10
C PHE A 163 -11.54 3.72 -1.18
N MET A 164 -10.71 2.69 -1.46
CA MET A 164 -10.78 1.42 -0.73
C MET A 164 -10.32 1.53 0.72
N ILE A 165 -9.30 2.36 1.01
CA ILE A 165 -8.82 2.55 2.39
C ILE A 165 -9.88 3.26 3.23
N VAL A 166 -10.53 4.31 2.72
CA VAL A 166 -11.62 5.00 3.40
C VAL A 166 -12.78 4.05 3.67
N LEU A 167 -13.21 3.30 2.65
CA LEU A 167 -14.32 2.37 2.75
C LEU A 167 -14.05 1.28 3.81
N LEU A 168 -12.86 0.66 3.77
CA LEU A 168 -12.45 -0.33 4.77
C LEU A 168 -12.34 0.25 6.16
N SER A 169 -11.77 1.46 6.31
CA SER A 169 -11.67 2.15 7.60
C SER A 169 -13.04 2.37 8.22
N VAL A 170 -13.99 2.87 7.44
CA VAL A 170 -15.35 3.11 7.94
C VAL A 170 -16.07 1.79 8.23
N TYR A 171 -15.99 0.81 7.33
CA TYR A 171 -16.62 -0.49 7.51
C TYR A 171 -16.14 -1.18 8.79
N LEU A 172 -14.84 -1.28 9.01
CA LEU A 172 -14.26 -1.95 10.18
C LEU A 172 -14.63 -1.27 11.50
N ASN A 173 -14.84 0.04 11.48
CA ASN A 173 -15.29 0.76 12.67
C ASN A 173 -16.79 0.62 12.96
N THR A 174 -17.62 0.33 11.96
CA THR A 174 -19.08 0.50 12.07
C THR A 174 -19.89 -0.75 11.84
N TYR A 175 -19.33 -1.84 11.33
CA TYR A 175 -20.08 -3.04 10.91
C TYR A 175 -20.89 -3.71 12.04
N GLN A 176 -20.47 -3.54 13.30
CA GLN A 176 -21.16 -4.14 14.46
C GLN A 176 -22.29 -3.27 15.01
N VAL A 177 -22.22 -1.96 14.82
CA VAL A 177 -23.12 -1.00 15.48
C VAL A 177 -24.09 -0.35 14.50
N PHE A 178 -23.86 -0.51 13.22
CA PHE A 178 -24.63 0.16 12.20
C PHE A 178 -25.12 -0.80 11.12
N SER A 179 -26.43 -0.77 10.81
CA SER A 179 -26.96 -1.48 9.66
C SER A 179 -26.58 -0.75 8.36
N TRP A 180 -25.79 -1.39 7.51
CA TRP A 180 -25.41 -0.86 6.21
C TRP A 180 -26.62 -0.84 5.27
N SER A 181 -27.42 0.22 5.35
CA SER A 181 -28.50 0.52 4.41
C SER A 181 -27.95 1.21 3.15
N TRP A 182 -28.71 1.22 2.07
CA TRP A 182 -28.34 1.92 0.83
C TRP A 182 -28.01 3.40 1.05
N LEU A 183 -28.68 4.07 1.99
CA LEU A 183 -28.45 5.48 2.31
C LEU A 183 -27.10 5.70 3.03
N SER A 184 -26.75 4.82 3.94
CA SER A 184 -25.45 4.85 4.64
C SER A 184 -24.31 4.55 3.68
N LEU A 185 -24.50 3.54 2.83
CA LEU A 185 -23.53 3.14 1.80
C LEU A 185 -23.27 4.31 0.85
N GLY A 186 -24.31 5.03 0.42
CA GLY A 186 -24.18 6.19 -0.45
C GLY A 186 -23.33 7.32 0.15
N ARG A 187 -23.45 7.59 1.45
CA ARG A 187 -22.66 8.64 2.12
C ARG A 187 -21.19 8.27 2.22
N VAL A 188 -20.90 7.04 2.64
CA VAL A 188 -19.51 6.54 2.71
C VAL A 188 -18.89 6.47 1.31
N PHE A 189 -19.67 6.07 0.31
CA PHE A 189 -19.25 6.02 -1.06
C PHE A 189 -18.88 7.42 -1.60
N LEU A 190 -19.68 8.45 -1.33
CA LEU A 190 -19.38 9.83 -1.74
C LEU A 190 -18.10 10.36 -1.06
N LEU A 191 -17.91 10.07 0.23
CA LEU A 191 -16.69 10.43 0.93
C LEU A 191 -15.47 9.76 0.28
N ALA A 192 -15.56 8.45 0.08
CA ALA A 192 -14.48 7.66 -0.50
C ALA A 192 -14.16 8.07 -1.94
N LEU A 193 -15.19 8.44 -2.73
CA LEU A 193 -15.00 8.94 -4.09
C LEU A 193 -14.31 10.31 -4.11
N ALA A 194 -14.66 11.19 -3.18
CA ALA A 194 -13.99 12.50 -3.07
C ALA A 194 -12.50 12.33 -2.72
N ASP A 195 -12.17 11.41 -1.84
CA ASP A 195 -10.80 11.10 -1.47
C ASP A 195 -10.03 10.41 -2.61
N GLU A 196 -10.66 9.51 -3.35
CA GLU A 196 -10.10 8.90 -4.57
C GLU A 196 -9.67 9.97 -5.57
N LEU A 197 -10.54 10.93 -5.86
CA LEU A 197 -10.22 12.03 -6.78
C LEU A 197 -9.06 12.89 -6.27
N TRP A 198 -8.98 13.12 -4.96
CA TRP A 198 -7.87 13.87 -4.37
C TRP A 198 -6.54 13.11 -4.47
N ILE A 199 -6.51 11.82 -4.14
CA ILE A 199 -5.31 10.98 -4.24
C ILE A 199 -4.87 10.81 -5.70
N SER A 200 -5.80 10.60 -6.64
CA SER A 200 -5.48 10.51 -8.07
C SER A 200 -4.81 11.80 -8.59
N ASN A 201 -5.32 12.97 -8.17
CA ASN A 201 -4.68 14.25 -8.51
C ASN A 201 -3.31 14.42 -7.85
N LEU A 202 -3.13 13.94 -6.61
CA LEU A 202 -1.84 13.98 -5.93
C LEU A 202 -0.80 13.13 -6.67
N MET A 203 -1.19 11.94 -7.16
CA MET A 203 -0.31 11.07 -7.93
C MET A 203 0.06 11.68 -9.28
N LEU A 204 -0.91 12.29 -9.99
CA LEU A 204 -0.65 13.04 -11.22
C LEU A 204 0.34 14.19 -11.04
N ALA A 205 0.31 14.86 -9.89
CA ALA A 205 1.21 15.98 -9.62
C ALA A 205 2.65 15.54 -9.28
N ASN A 206 2.84 14.27 -8.94
CA ASN A 206 4.16 13.70 -8.60
C ASN A 206 4.86 13.01 -9.79
N ASN A 207 4.14 12.76 -10.89
CA ASN A 207 4.67 12.24 -12.16
C ASN A 207 5.04 13.40 -13.10
#